data_00ac507d658bf0485c23b13ebc8a88eb
#
_entry.id   00ac507d658bf0485c23b13ebc8a88eb
#
_cell.length_a   1.000
_cell.length_b   1.000
_cell.length_c   1.000
_cell.angle_alpha   90.00
_cell.angle_beta   90.00
_cell.angle_gamma   90.00
#
_symmetry.space_group_name_H-M   'P 1'
#
loop_
_entity.id
_entity.type
_entity.pdbx_description
1 polymer ?
#
loop_
_entity_poly.entity_id
_entity_poly.type
_entity_poly.pdbx_seq_one_letter_code
_entity_poly.pdbx_strand_id
1 'polypeptide(L)'
;MLRAAVLEDKDAVATVLLRSRQAFLPYATTSHEPHQVLDWVTQHLIPAGRVTVAVEDEKVVAVLAVSENECTAWVDQLYVLPGHENQGHGTRLLQLAHQSLKRPIRLFTFQQNGGARRFYERHGYKIVALSDGINNDEKCPDVLYELSAETEA
;
A
#
# COMPACT_ATOMS: atom_id res chain seq x y z
N MET A 1 9.90 13.45 5.10
CA MET A 1 11.02 13.03 4.23
C MET A 1 10.78 11.61 3.75
N LEU A 2 10.99 11.36 2.47
CA LEU A 2 10.86 10.03 1.89
C LEU A 2 12.26 9.45 1.67
N ARG A 3 12.43 8.15 1.97
CA ARG A 3 13.69 7.46 1.69
C ARG A 3 13.43 5.96 1.52
N ALA A 4 14.39 5.28 0.91
CA ALA A 4 14.30 3.82 0.79
C ALA A 4 14.37 3.18 2.17
N ALA A 5 13.59 2.13 2.37
CA ALA A 5 13.63 1.35 3.60
C ALA A 5 14.91 0.52 3.65
N VAL A 6 15.47 0.38 4.85
CA VAL A 6 16.60 -0.51 5.10
C VAL A 6 16.17 -1.53 6.15
N LEU A 7 16.99 -2.57 6.36
CA LEU A 7 16.60 -3.67 7.25
C LEU A 7 16.36 -3.19 8.68
N GLU A 8 17.06 -2.16 9.11
CA GLU A 8 16.85 -1.57 10.43
C GLU A 8 15.45 -1.01 10.61
N ASP A 9 14.71 -0.77 9.52
CA ASP A 9 13.34 -0.26 9.57
C ASP A 9 12.30 -1.36 9.78
N LYS A 10 12.71 -2.62 9.90
CA LYS A 10 11.77 -3.75 9.87
C LYS A 10 10.66 -3.66 10.92
N ASP A 11 11.01 -3.30 12.15
CA ASP A 11 10.01 -3.20 13.21
C ASP A 11 9.04 -2.04 12.96
N ALA A 12 9.57 -0.90 12.51
CA ALA A 12 8.74 0.26 12.24
C ALA A 12 7.81 0.00 11.05
N VAL A 13 8.31 -0.64 9.99
CA VAL A 13 7.48 -0.99 8.83
C VAL A 13 6.37 -1.96 9.23
N ALA A 14 6.72 -3.02 9.98
CA ALA A 14 5.72 -3.98 10.45
C ALA A 14 4.67 -3.30 11.31
N THR A 15 5.08 -2.36 12.17
CA THR A 15 4.15 -1.61 13.01
C THR A 15 3.17 -0.80 12.18
N VAL A 16 3.64 -0.10 11.14
CA VAL A 16 2.75 0.67 10.27
C VAL A 16 1.71 -0.24 9.62
N LEU A 17 2.15 -1.39 9.09
CA LEU A 17 1.24 -2.32 8.43
C LEU A 17 0.19 -2.85 9.40
N LEU A 18 0.61 -3.28 10.58
CA LEU A 18 -0.29 -3.88 11.57
C LEU A 18 -1.27 -2.85 12.12
N ARG A 19 -0.79 -1.68 12.52
CA ARG A 19 -1.64 -0.67 13.14
C ARG A 19 -2.61 -0.06 12.15
N SER A 20 -2.18 0.12 10.90
CA SER A 20 -3.07 0.64 9.86
C SER A 20 -4.20 -0.33 9.59
N ARG A 21 -3.91 -1.63 9.52
CA ARG A 21 -4.96 -2.62 9.29
C ARG A 21 -5.94 -2.66 10.46
N GLN A 22 -5.45 -2.61 11.70
CA GLN A 22 -6.32 -2.61 12.87
C GLN A 22 -7.25 -1.41 12.90
N ALA A 23 -6.74 -0.24 12.52
CA ALA A 23 -7.51 1.01 12.61
C ALA A 23 -8.45 1.20 11.42
N PHE A 24 -8.00 0.86 10.21
CA PHE A 24 -8.74 1.21 8.99
C PHE A 24 -9.45 0.03 8.35
N LEU A 25 -9.09 -1.20 8.72
CA LEU A 25 -9.67 -2.41 8.14
C LEU A 25 -10.12 -3.40 9.22
N PRO A 26 -10.87 -2.94 10.24
CA PRO A 26 -11.26 -3.85 11.33
C PRO A 26 -12.19 -4.95 10.87
N TYR A 27 -12.87 -4.77 9.74
CA TYR A 27 -13.76 -5.76 9.16
C TYR A 27 -13.01 -6.87 8.42
N ALA A 28 -11.73 -6.66 8.10
CA ALA A 28 -10.96 -7.66 7.35
C ALA A 28 -10.30 -8.62 8.33
N THR A 29 -10.58 -9.91 8.16
CA THR A 29 -9.97 -10.93 9.00
C THR A 29 -8.49 -11.02 8.70
N THR A 30 -7.67 -10.89 9.75
CA THR A 30 -6.22 -11.02 9.60
C THR A 30 -5.87 -12.49 9.70
N SER A 31 -5.24 -13.04 8.66
CA SER A 31 -4.82 -14.43 8.66
C SER A 31 -3.41 -14.61 9.24
N HIS A 32 -2.75 -13.52 9.64
CA HIS A 32 -1.36 -13.58 10.10
C HIS A 32 -1.21 -12.95 11.48
N GLU A 33 -0.41 -13.60 12.33
CA GLU A 33 -0.04 -13.06 13.63
C GLU A 33 1.01 -11.96 13.47
N PRO A 34 1.17 -11.06 14.47
CA PRO A 34 2.16 -9.98 14.36
C PRO A 34 3.58 -10.47 14.06
N HIS A 35 4.01 -11.60 14.66
CA HIS A 35 5.35 -12.12 14.40
C HIS A 35 5.51 -12.61 12.96
N GLN A 36 4.43 -13.10 12.35
CA GLN A 36 4.46 -13.53 10.96
C GLN A 36 4.61 -12.32 10.01
N VAL A 37 3.95 -11.21 10.34
CA VAL A 37 4.09 -9.98 9.55
C VAL A 37 5.53 -9.47 9.65
N LEU A 38 6.11 -9.45 10.85
CA LEU A 38 7.49 -9.02 11.03
C LEU A 38 8.46 -9.92 10.27
N ASP A 39 8.26 -11.24 10.32
CA ASP A 39 9.10 -12.18 9.58
C ASP A 39 9.01 -11.92 8.07
N TRP A 40 7.82 -11.70 7.55
CA TRP A 40 7.60 -11.43 6.14
C TRP A 40 8.28 -10.11 5.72
N VAL A 41 8.14 -9.07 6.54
CA VAL A 41 8.78 -7.78 6.27
C VAL A 41 10.29 -7.95 6.23
N THR A 42 10.84 -8.71 7.18
CA THR A 42 12.28 -8.90 7.32
C THR A 42 12.87 -9.75 6.20
N GLN A 43 12.16 -10.81 5.81
CA GLN A 43 12.72 -11.81 4.90
C GLN A 43 12.34 -11.58 3.45
N HIS A 44 11.25 -10.87 3.19
CA HIS A 44 10.73 -10.73 1.84
C HIS A 44 10.49 -9.29 1.42
N LEU A 45 9.77 -8.50 2.21
CA LEU A 45 9.34 -7.18 1.78
C LEU A 45 10.52 -6.22 1.60
N ILE A 46 11.29 -6.01 2.66
CA ILE A 46 12.43 -5.08 2.59
C ILE A 46 13.54 -5.62 1.68
N PRO A 47 13.90 -6.91 1.73
CA PRO A 47 14.95 -7.41 0.83
C PRO A 47 14.62 -7.30 -0.66
N ALA A 48 13.34 -7.24 -1.03
CA ALA A 48 12.97 -7.03 -2.42
C ALA A 48 13.44 -5.67 -2.96
N GLY A 49 13.72 -4.72 -2.08
CA GLY A 49 14.36 -3.47 -2.47
C GLY A 49 13.45 -2.42 -3.08
N ARG A 50 12.14 -2.59 -2.97
CA ARG A 50 11.17 -1.68 -3.58
C ARG A 50 10.24 -1.07 -2.55
N VAL A 51 10.78 -0.74 -1.36
CA VAL A 51 10.01 -0.16 -0.27
C VAL A 51 10.54 1.23 0.03
N THR A 52 9.63 2.20 0.12
CA THR A 52 9.93 3.57 0.50
C THR A 52 9.15 3.89 1.77
N VAL A 53 9.79 4.59 2.69
CA VAL A 53 9.15 5.02 3.94
C VAL A 53 9.09 6.53 4.00
N ALA A 54 8.03 7.04 4.64
CA ALA A 54 7.95 8.44 5.01
C ALA A 54 8.36 8.57 6.46
N VAL A 55 9.25 9.51 6.74
CA VAL A 55 9.81 9.73 8.08
C VAL A 55 9.44 11.12 8.55
N GLU A 56 8.93 11.21 9.77
CA GLU A 56 8.56 12.45 10.41
C GLU A 56 9.09 12.41 11.84
N ASP A 57 9.91 13.39 12.21
CA ASP A 57 10.52 13.46 13.55
C ASP A 57 11.26 12.14 13.88
N GLU A 58 12.04 11.65 12.92
CA GLU A 58 12.86 10.44 13.04
C GLU A 58 12.04 9.15 13.20
N LYS A 59 10.74 9.21 12.91
CA LYS A 59 9.85 8.08 13.04
C LYS A 59 9.25 7.73 11.68
N VAL A 60 9.23 6.44 11.34
CA VAL A 60 8.56 5.96 10.13
C VAL A 60 7.05 6.05 10.35
N VAL A 61 6.36 6.82 9.52
CA VAL A 61 4.92 7.05 9.66
C VAL A 61 4.12 6.56 8.46
N ALA A 62 4.77 6.15 7.38
CA ALA A 62 4.06 5.61 6.22
C ALA A 62 4.98 4.72 5.42
N VAL A 63 4.41 3.78 4.67
CA VAL A 63 5.15 2.78 3.89
C VAL A 63 4.50 2.63 2.54
N LEU A 64 5.33 2.59 1.49
CA LEU A 64 4.95 2.25 0.13
C LEU A 64 5.80 1.07 -0.32
N ALA A 65 5.16 0.03 -0.86
CA ALA A 65 5.88 -1.07 -1.52
C ALA A 65 5.30 -1.26 -2.91
N VAL A 66 6.17 -1.39 -3.89
CA VAL A 66 5.79 -1.52 -5.29
C VAL A 66 6.48 -2.72 -5.91
N SER A 67 5.93 -3.19 -7.04
CA SER A 67 6.54 -4.24 -7.83
C SER A 67 6.19 -4.06 -9.30
N GLU A 68 6.88 -4.78 -10.16
CA GLU A 68 6.64 -4.72 -11.60
C GLU A 68 6.81 -6.10 -12.19
N ASN A 69 5.95 -6.44 -13.16
CA ASN A 69 6.17 -7.57 -14.03
C ASN A 69 6.28 -7.03 -15.46
N GLU A 70 6.25 -7.90 -16.47
CA GLU A 70 6.46 -7.47 -17.85
C GLU A 70 5.42 -6.50 -18.36
N CYS A 71 4.18 -6.59 -17.85
CA CYS A 71 3.05 -5.87 -18.41
C CYS A 71 2.45 -4.85 -17.48
N THR A 72 2.68 -4.99 -16.17
CA THR A 72 1.95 -4.19 -15.18
C THR A 72 2.84 -3.84 -14.02
N ALA A 73 2.71 -2.61 -13.54
CA ALA A 73 3.31 -2.19 -12.28
C ALA A 73 2.24 -2.25 -11.19
N TRP A 74 2.66 -2.47 -9.95
CA TRP A 74 1.76 -2.66 -8.82
C TRP A 74 2.15 -1.80 -7.64
N VAL A 75 1.14 -1.20 -7.01
CA VAL A 75 1.28 -0.68 -5.66
C VAL A 75 0.80 -1.81 -4.74
N ASP A 76 1.75 -2.48 -4.11
CA ASP A 76 1.45 -3.66 -3.29
C ASP A 76 1.03 -3.28 -1.89
N GLN A 77 1.66 -2.25 -1.33
CA GLN A 77 1.36 -1.77 0.03
C GLN A 77 1.44 -0.26 0.03
N LEU A 78 0.44 0.39 0.61
CA LEU A 78 0.48 1.82 0.87
C LEU A 78 -0.32 2.08 2.12
N TYR A 79 0.37 2.38 3.22
CA TYR A 79 -0.27 2.58 4.51
C TYR A 79 0.33 3.77 5.22
N VAL A 80 -0.53 4.49 5.96
CA VAL A 80 -0.13 5.60 6.81
C VAL A 80 -0.48 5.22 8.24
N LEU A 81 0.46 5.43 9.16
CA LEU A 81 0.27 5.12 10.57
C LEU A 81 -0.92 5.92 11.11
N PRO A 82 -1.83 5.28 11.87
CA PRO A 82 -2.95 6.01 12.48
C PRO A 82 -2.47 7.21 13.28
N GLY A 83 -3.15 8.33 13.10
CA GLY A 83 -2.75 9.60 13.71
C GLY A 83 -1.93 10.49 12.80
N HIS A 84 -1.45 9.96 11.67
CA HIS A 84 -0.64 10.72 10.73
C HIS A 84 -1.31 10.87 9.37
N GLU A 85 -2.57 10.51 9.26
CA GLU A 85 -3.32 10.67 8.03
C GLU A 85 -3.66 12.15 7.81
N ASN A 86 -4.00 12.48 6.57
CA ASN A 86 -4.36 13.84 6.17
C ASN A 86 -3.21 14.85 6.28
N GLN A 87 -1.97 14.36 6.26
CA GLN A 87 -0.76 15.21 6.28
C GLN A 87 0.00 15.13 4.96
N GLY A 88 -0.56 14.46 3.95
CA GLY A 88 0.03 14.39 2.64
C GLY A 88 1.01 13.24 2.44
N HIS A 89 1.22 12.38 3.42
CA HIS A 89 2.17 11.26 3.29
C HIS A 89 1.76 10.30 2.19
N GLY A 90 0.48 9.89 2.17
CA GLY A 90 -0.02 8.99 1.15
C GLY A 90 0.11 9.58 -0.25
N THR A 91 -0.23 10.85 -0.40
CA THR A 91 -0.14 11.53 -1.69
C THR A 91 1.30 11.59 -2.18
N ARG A 92 2.23 11.96 -1.31
CA ARG A 92 3.65 12.05 -1.71
C ARG A 92 4.21 10.69 -2.10
N LEU A 93 3.85 9.64 -1.35
CA LEU A 93 4.31 8.29 -1.68
C LEU A 93 3.69 7.81 -2.99
N LEU A 94 2.41 8.06 -3.21
CA LEU A 94 1.77 7.65 -4.44
C LEU A 94 2.35 8.39 -5.64
N GLN A 95 2.65 9.69 -5.48
CA GLN A 95 3.29 10.46 -6.54
C GLN A 95 4.68 9.90 -6.86
N LEU A 96 5.43 9.47 -5.85
CA LEU A 96 6.72 8.84 -6.07
C LEU A 96 6.55 7.56 -6.89
N ALA A 97 5.55 6.76 -6.57
CA ALA A 97 5.26 5.55 -7.35
C ALA A 97 4.97 5.91 -8.81
N HIS A 98 4.17 6.94 -9.04
CA HIS A 98 3.82 7.36 -10.40
C HIS A 98 5.04 7.84 -11.19
N GLN A 99 6.04 8.40 -10.51
CA GLN A 99 7.25 8.87 -11.17
C GLN A 99 8.20 7.72 -11.50
N SER A 100 8.16 6.65 -10.73
CA SER A 100 9.13 5.57 -10.87
C SER A 100 8.60 4.33 -11.59
N LEU A 101 7.28 4.20 -11.71
CA LEU A 101 6.66 3.03 -12.33
C LEU A 101 6.10 3.38 -13.70
N LYS A 102 6.16 2.42 -14.61
CA LYS A 102 5.52 2.57 -15.91
C LYS A 102 4.06 2.17 -15.81
N ARG A 103 3.20 2.92 -16.47
CA ARG A 103 1.78 2.59 -16.54
C ARG A 103 1.55 1.44 -17.49
N PRO A 104 0.52 0.62 -17.29
CA PRO A 104 -0.52 0.79 -16.27
C PRO A 104 -0.03 0.39 -14.89
N ILE A 105 -0.57 1.06 -13.88
CA ILE A 105 -0.29 0.76 -12.47
C ILE A 105 -1.58 0.26 -11.85
N ARG A 106 -1.51 -0.88 -11.17
CA ARG A 106 -2.69 -1.50 -10.55
C ARG A 106 -2.51 -1.64 -9.05
N LEU A 107 -3.64 -1.74 -8.36
CA LEU A 107 -3.65 -2.00 -6.93
C LEU A 107 -4.98 -2.60 -6.53
N PHE A 108 -4.97 -3.31 -5.38
CA PHE A 108 -6.20 -3.80 -4.76
C PHE A 108 -6.49 -3.01 -3.51
N THR A 109 -7.78 -2.80 -3.23
CA THR A 109 -8.23 -2.33 -1.92
C THR A 109 -9.57 -3.01 -1.64
N PHE A 110 -10.01 -2.98 -0.38
CA PHE A 110 -11.30 -3.59 -0.04
C PHE A 110 -12.45 -2.67 -0.41
N GLN A 111 -13.57 -3.26 -0.84
CA GLN A 111 -14.73 -2.49 -1.25
C GLN A 111 -15.27 -1.63 -0.11
N GLN A 112 -15.12 -2.08 1.14
CA GLN A 112 -15.59 -1.36 2.31
C GLN A 112 -14.68 -0.19 2.71
N ASN A 113 -13.47 -0.14 2.18
CA ASN A 113 -12.53 0.91 2.55
C ASN A 113 -12.81 2.16 1.71
N GLY A 114 -13.85 2.89 2.09
CA GLY A 114 -14.29 4.08 1.36
C GLY A 114 -13.25 5.17 1.29
N GLY A 115 -12.47 5.33 2.35
CA GLY A 115 -11.40 6.35 2.36
C GLY A 115 -10.34 6.07 1.33
N ALA A 116 -9.87 4.82 1.26
CA ALA A 116 -8.88 4.43 0.26
C ALA A 116 -9.46 4.54 -1.14
N ARG A 117 -10.70 4.11 -1.35
CA ARG A 117 -11.34 4.18 -2.65
C ARG A 117 -11.41 5.63 -3.15
N ARG A 118 -11.85 6.54 -2.29
CA ARG A 118 -11.90 7.96 -2.66
C ARG A 118 -10.51 8.52 -2.96
N PHE A 119 -9.52 8.10 -2.18
CA PHE A 119 -8.14 8.54 -2.37
C PHE A 119 -7.61 8.12 -3.74
N TYR A 120 -7.76 6.84 -4.10
CA TYR A 120 -7.26 6.36 -5.38
C TYR A 120 -8.05 6.94 -6.55
N GLU A 121 -9.37 7.04 -6.42
CA GLU A 121 -10.19 7.62 -7.49
C GLU A 121 -9.84 9.08 -7.73
N ARG A 122 -9.53 9.80 -6.66
CA ARG A 122 -9.10 11.19 -6.75
C ARG A 122 -7.77 11.33 -7.51
N HIS A 123 -6.94 10.30 -7.47
CA HIS A 123 -5.66 10.29 -8.16
C HIS A 123 -5.73 9.65 -9.56
N GLY A 124 -6.93 9.43 -10.08
CA GLY A 124 -7.12 8.99 -11.45
C GLY A 124 -7.27 7.50 -11.64
N TYR A 125 -7.27 6.72 -10.57
CA TYR A 125 -7.48 5.26 -10.68
C TYR A 125 -8.93 4.97 -10.95
N LYS A 126 -9.18 3.94 -11.78
CA LYS A 126 -10.52 3.50 -12.16
C LYS A 126 -10.68 2.03 -11.87
N ILE A 127 -11.91 1.63 -11.56
CA ILE A 127 -12.23 0.24 -11.26
C ILE A 127 -12.09 -0.59 -12.52
N VAL A 128 -11.33 -1.69 -12.43
CA VAL A 128 -11.18 -2.66 -13.51
C VAL A 128 -11.98 -3.92 -13.20
N ALA A 129 -12.03 -4.32 -11.94
CA ALA A 129 -12.74 -5.52 -11.53
C ALA A 129 -13.16 -5.46 -10.08
N LEU A 130 -14.24 -6.15 -9.76
CA LEU A 130 -14.72 -6.32 -8.40
C LEU A 130 -14.72 -7.80 -8.08
N SER A 131 -14.40 -8.16 -6.84
CA SER A 131 -14.38 -9.53 -6.37
C SER A 131 -15.16 -9.63 -5.07
N ASP A 132 -15.80 -10.79 -4.84
CA ASP A 132 -16.51 -11.03 -3.57
C ASP A 132 -15.55 -11.44 -2.44
N GLY A 133 -14.26 -11.57 -2.73
CA GLY A 133 -13.26 -11.85 -1.71
C GLY A 133 -13.07 -13.32 -1.39
N ILE A 134 -13.77 -14.20 -2.10
CA ILE A 134 -13.75 -15.64 -1.76
C ILE A 134 -12.35 -16.22 -1.93
N ASN A 135 -11.54 -15.62 -2.81
CA ASN A 135 -10.20 -16.12 -3.13
C ASN A 135 -9.09 -15.33 -2.47
N ASN A 136 -9.38 -14.32 -1.66
CA ASN A 136 -8.30 -13.59 -0.97
C ASN A 136 -8.19 -14.07 0.48
N ASP A 137 -7.04 -13.77 1.09
CA ASP A 137 -6.75 -14.26 2.45
C ASP A 137 -7.72 -13.71 3.48
N GLU A 138 -8.14 -12.48 3.32
CA GLU A 138 -9.01 -11.80 4.27
C GLU A 138 -10.47 -12.19 4.11
N LYS A 139 -10.83 -12.84 3.00
CA LYS A 139 -12.21 -13.22 2.67
C LYS A 139 -13.13 -12.00 2.66
N CYS A 140 -12.62 -10.87 2.19
CA CYS A 140 -13.38 -9.62 2.08
C CYS A 140 -13.47 -9.18 0.63
N PRO A 141 -14.63 -8.66 0.20
CA PRO A 141 -14.77 -8.14 -1.16
C PRO A 141 -13.74 -7.07 -1.46
N ASP A 142 -13.09 -7.18 -2.61
CA ASP A 142 -12.06 -6.22 -2.99
C ASP A 142 -12.34 -5.57 -4.34
N VAL A 143 -11.53 -4.56 -4.65
CA VAL A 143 -11.59 -3.79 -5.90
C VAL A 143 -10.21 -3.79 -6.51
N LEU A 144 -10.14 -4.10 -7.81
CA LEU A 144 -8.91 -3.91 -8.57
C LEU A 144 -9.01 -2.57 -9.29
N TYR A 145 -8.09 -1.68 -8.97
CA TYR A 145 -7.98 -0.35 -9.58
C TYR A 145 -6.82 -0.30 -10.56
N GLU A 146 -6.95 0.55 -11.56
CA GLU A 146 -5.88 0.75 -12.54
C GLU A 146 -5.73 2.23 -12.88
N LEU A 147 -4.47 2.69 -12.93
CA LEU A 147 -4.10 3.95 -13.54
C LEU A 147 -3.58 3.63 -14.93
N SER A 148 -4.33 4.01 -15.96
CA SER A 148 -4.07 3.59 -17.33
C SER A 148 -2.83 4.21 -17.93
N ALA A 149 -2.33 3.56 -18.96
CA ALA A 149 -1.21 4.06 -19.73
C ALA A 149 -1.54 5.33 -20.48
N GLU A 150 -2.79 5.66 -20.67
CA GLU A 150 -3.19 6.73 -21.41
C GLU A 150 -2.86 8.05 -20.90
N THR A 151 -2.83 9.01 -21.55
CA THR A 151 -2.44 10.12 -21.10
C THR A 151 -3.06 11.17 -21.67
N GLU A 152 -3.38 11.71 -21.98
CA GLU A 152 -3.74 12.71 -22.17
C GLU A 152 -4.22 13.22 -22.83
N ALA A 153 -4.51 13.57 -22.87
CA ALA A 153 -5.24 14.20 -23.49
C ALA A 153 -5.50 15.35 -23.83
#